data_60655f700866aaba2e8289f9d40cb505
#
_entry.id   60655f700866aaba2e8289f9d40cb505
#
_cell.length_a   1.000
_cell.length_b   1.000
_cell.length_c   1.000
_cell.angle_alpha   90.00
_cell.angle_beta   90.00
_cell.angle_gamma   90.00
#
_symmetry.space_group_name_H-M   'P 1'
#
loop_
_entity.id
_entity.type
_entity.pdbx_description
1 polymer ?
#
loop_
_entity_poly.entity_id
_entity_poly.type
_entity_poly.pdbx_seq_one_letter_code
_entity_poly.pdbx_strand_id
1 'polypeptide(L)'
;MLVDVFGIGVLVLGKSGIGKSECALDLIMRNHRLVADDVVEIKRKGPDVVFGSGSELIKHHMEIRGLGILNIKDLFGVAAVRERKRIELVVELVEWSDEEEYDRIGIDERAYTILDVDIPMLTVPVRPGRNMTSIIEVAARNQLLKLQGHHSAWEFQERLSQAMSVSAPRRMVGDDVE
;
A
#
# COMPACT_ATOMS: atom_id res chain seq x y z
N MET A 1 -9.58 -4.99 -5.52
CA MET A 1 -10.23 -3.85 -4.86
C MET A 1 -9.38 -2.60 -5.02
N LEU A 2 -9.99 -1.46 -5.32
CA LEU A 2 -9.29 -0.18 -5.45
C LEU A 2 -9.93 0.87 -4.53
N VAL A 3 -9.13 1.52 -3.73
CA VAL A 3 -9.53 2.58 -2.79
C VAL A 3 -8.66 3.82 -2.96
N ASP A 4 -9.23 4.99 -2.70
CA ASP A 4 -8.50 6.26 -2.61
C ASP A 4 -8.26 6.58 -1.13
N VAL A 5 -7.00 6.50 -0.72
CA VAL A 5 -6.55 6.71 0.66
C VAL A 5 -5.64 7.92 0.71
N PHE A 6 -6.09 9.01 1.30
CA PHE A 6 -5.37 10.30 1.34
C PHE A 6 -4.94 10.83 -0.04
N GLY A 7 -5.72 10.54 -1.09
CA GLY A 7 -5.37 10.94 -2.46
C GLY A 7 -4.44 9.95 -3.17
N ILE A 8 -4.02 8.86 -2.54
CA ILE A 8 -3.25 7.77 -3.15
C ILE A 8 -4.20 6.65 -3.58
N GLY A 9 -4.15 6.25 -4.84
CA GLY A 9 -4.88 5.08 -5.33
C GLY A 9 -4.17 3.80 -4.93
N VAL A 10 -4.79 3.06 -4.00
CA VAL A 10 -4.26 1.80 -3.48
C VAL A 10 -5.04 0.63 -4.08
N LEU A 11 -4.37 -0.16 -4.90
CA LEU A 11 -4.90 -1.42 -5.40
C LEU A 11 -4.59 -2.53 -4.38
N VAL A 12 -5.61 -3.06 -3.74
CA VAL A 12 -5.47 -4.14 -2.76
C VAL A 12 -5.75 -5.48 -3.42
N LEU A 13 -4.74 -6.33 -3.42
CA LEU A 13 -4.77 -7.70 -3.91
C LEU A 13 -4.80 -8.69 -2.74
N GLY A 14 -5.15 -9.91 -3.02
CA GLY A 14 -5.17 -11.01 -2.05
C GLY A 14 -6.26 -12.01 -2.39
N LYS A 15 -6.13 -13.22 -1.84
CA LYS A 15 -7.09 -14.28 -2.10
C LYS A 15 -8.49 -13.92 -1.60
N SER A 16 -9.51 -14.58 -2.16
CA SER A 16 -10.88 -14.46 -1.67
C SER A 16 -10.95 -14.86 -0.19
N GLY A 17 -11.67 -14.07 0.61
CA GLY A 17 -11.86 -14.32 2.02
C GLY A 17 -10.73 -13.84 2.94
N ILE A 18 -9.67 -13.21 2.42
CA ILE A 18 -8.59 -12.67 3.27
C ILE A 18 -8.98 -11.39 4.04
N GLY A 19 -10.14 -10.79 3.74
CA GLY A 19 -10.65 -9.61 4.45
C GLY A 19 -10.51 -8.31 3.68
N LYS A 20 -10.37 -8.33 2.35
CA LYS A 20 -10.24 -7.10 1.54
C LYS A 20 -11.46 -6.19 1.67
N SER A 21 -12.67 -6.73 1.54
CA SER A 21 -13.90 -5.94 1.58
C SER A 21 -14.16 -5.35 2.97
N GLU A 22 -13.88 -6.09 4.04
CA GLU A 22 -13.98 -5.59 5.42
C GLU A 22 -12.96 -4.47 5.68
N CYS A 23 -11.76 -4.61 5.16
CA CYS A 23 -10.73 -3.58 5.24
C CYS A 23 -11.15 -2.31 4.47
N ALA A 24 -11.75 -2.48 3.27
CA ALA A 24 -12.28 -1.35 2.51
C ALA A 24 -13.42 -0.65 3.24
N LEU A 25 -14.33 -1.40 3.84
CA LEU A 25 -15.43 -0.83 4.62
C LEU A 25 -14.90 0.01 5.78
N ASP A 26 -13.91 -0.48 6.51
CA ASP A 26 -13.29 0.26 7.60
C ASP A 26 -12.58 1.54 7.09
N LEU A 27 -11.90 1.48 5.94
CA LEU A 27 -11.33 2.65 5.28
C LEU A 27 -12.40 3.69 4.90
N ILE A 28 -13.55 3.25 4.37
CA ILE A 28 -14.68 4.12 4.04
C ILE A 28 -15.23 4.80 5.30
N MET A 29 -15.37 4.08 6.39
CA MET A 29 -15.81 4.63 7.69
C MET A 29 -14.82 5.64 8.26
N ARG A 30 -13.56 5.61 7.82
CA ARG A 30 -12.51 6.60 8.12
C ARG A 30 -12.40 7.72 7.08
N ASN A 31 -13.45 7.92 6.27
CA ASN A 31 -13.56 8.96 5.24
C ASN A 31 -12.64 8.78 4.02
N HIS A 32 -12.18 7.57 3.75
CA HIS A 32 -11.58 7.24 2.46
C HIS A 32 -12.65 6.86 1.44
N ARG A 33 -12.28 6.69 0.18
CA ARG A 33 -13.25 6.51 -0.91
C ARG A 33 -13.08 5.16 -1.59
N LEU A 34 -14.20 4.47 -1.82
CA LEU A 34 -14.23 3.28 -2.66
C LEU A 34 -14.22 3.68 -4.14
N VAL A 35 -13.37 3.04 -4.92
CA VAL A 35 -13.42 3.12 -6.38
C VAL A 35 -14.07 1.87 -6.95
N ALA A 36 -13.62 0.69 -6.56
CA ALA A 36 -14.16 -0.60 -6.97
C ALA A 36 -13.80 -1.71 -5.97
N ASP A 37 -14.71 -2.65 -5.75
CA ASP A 37 -14.44 -3.81 -4.89
C ASP A 37 -13.92 -5.01 -5.71
N ASP A 38 -14.74 -5.95 -6.10
CA ASP A 38 -14.29 -7.22 -6.69
C ASP A 38 -13.64 -7.07 -8.07
N VAL A 39 -14.18 -6.22 -8.92
CA VAL A 39 -13.71 -6.03 -10.30
C VAL A 39 -13.20 -4.61 -10.47
N VAL A 40 -11.92 -4.51 -10.79
CA VAL A 40 -11.26 -3.23 -11.13
C VAL A 40 -10.92 -3.26 -12.62
N GLU A 41 -11.57 -2.41 -13.39
CA GLU A 41 -11.23 -2.17 -14.79
C GLU A 41 -10.06 -1.22 -14.86
N ILE A 42 -8.96 -1.64 -15.50
CA ILE A 42 -7.74 -0.85 -15.56
C ILE A 42 -7.47 -0.39 -16.98
N LYS A 43 -7.16 0.89 -17.13
CA LYS A 43 -6.77 1.51 -18.40
C LYS A 43 -5.44 2.24 -18.24
N ARG A 44 -4.52 2.00 -19.17
CA ARG A 44 -3.27 2.75 -19.26
C ARG A 44 -3.53 4.09 -19.94
N LYS A 45 -2.93 5.15 -19.41
CA LYS A 45 -2.96 6.49 -19.98
C LYS A 45 -1.55 7.07 -20.00
N GLY A 46 -0.95 7.09 -21.17
CA GLY A 46 0.46 7.50 -21.31
C GLY A 46 1.45 6.38 -20.97
N PRO A 47 2.74 6.68 -20.83
CA PRO A 47 3.80 5.69 -20.69
C PRO A 47 3.84 5.04 -19.28
N ASP A 48 3.46 5.79 -18.25
CA ASP A 48 3.75 5.45 -16.83
C ASP A 48 2.54 5.59 -15.90
N VAL A 49 1.33 5.70 -16.45
CA VAL A 49 0.13 5.94 -15.66
C VAL A 49 -0.95 4.93 -15.98
N VAL A 50 -1.51 4.30 -14.96
CA VAL A 50 -2.70 3.46 -15.03
C VAL A 50 -3.81 3.98 -14.12
N PHE A 51 -5.04 3.92 -14.60
CA PHE A 51 -6.24 4.26 -13.86
C PHE A 51 -7.11 3.04 -13.67
N GLY A 52 -7.67 2.90 -12.49
CA GLY A 52 -8.70 1.92 -12.19
C GLY A 52 -10.06 2.57 -12.00
N SER A 53 -11.11 1.84 -12.36
CA SER A 53 -12.52 2.18 -12.17
C SER A 53 -13.33 0.94 -11.87
N GLY A 54 -14.53 1.11 -11.32
CA GLY A 54 -15.50 0.02 -11.22
C GLY A 54 -16.21 -0.23 -12.56
N SER A 55 -16.70 -1.45 -12.75
CA SER A 55 -17.62 -1.76 -13.83
C SER A 55 -18.95 -1.01 -13.64
N GLU A 56 -19.51 -0.46 -14.70
CA GLU A 56 -20.78 0.28 -14.65
C GLU A 56 -21.92 -0.50 -13.98
N LEU A 57 -21.93 -1.83 -14.13
CA LEU A 57 -22.97 -2.68 -13.58
C LEU A 57 -22.94 -2.79 -12.05
N ILE A 58 -21.73 -2.83 -11.48
CA ILE A 58 -21.53 -3.12 -10.04
C ILE A 58 -20.76 -2.01 -9.31
N LYS A 59 -20.54 -0.88 -9.96
CA LYS A 59 -19.86 0.24 -9.31
C LYS A 59 -20.58 0.67 -8.04
N HIS A 60 -19.82 1.09 -7.04
CA HIS A 60 -20.29 1.47 -5.71
C HIS A 60 -20.84 0.33 -4.86
N HIS A 61 -20.92 -0.90 -5.39
CA HIS A 61 -21.37 -2.06 -4.63
C HIS A 61 -20.21 -2.80 -3.99
N MET A 62 -20.48 -3.33 -2.81
CA MET A 62 -19.54 -4.14 -2.02
C MET A 62 -20.30 -5.33 -1.44
N GLU A 63 -19.67 -6.50 -1.48
CA GLU A 63 -20.19 -7.69 -0.81
C GLU A 63 -19.51 -7.87 0.55
N ILE A 64 -20.32 -7.88 1.61
CA ILE A 64 -19.88 -8.20 2.96
C ILE A 64 -20.55 -9.49 3.43
N ARG A 65 -19.77 -10.49 3.76
CA ARG A 65 -20.27 -11.76 4.26
C ARG A 65 -21.12 -11.55 5.51
N GLY A 66 -22.34 -12.07 5.48
CA GLY A 66 -23.33 -11.91 6.55
C GLY A 66 -24.24 -10.69 6.40
N LEU A 67 -23.87 -9.70 5.61
CA LEU A 67 -24.71 -8.53 5.30
C LEU A 67 -25.24 -8.56 3.87
N GLY A 68 -24.52 -9.22 2.94
CA GLY A 68 -24.87 -9.27 1.53
C GLY A 68 -24.24 -8.13 0.71
N ILE A 69 -24.89 -7.76 -0.37
CA ILE A 69 -24.45 -6.71 -1.29
C ILE A 69 -24.96 -5.35 -0.81
N LEU A 70 -24.05 -4.42 -0.60
CA LEU A 70 -24.32 -3.08 -0.10
C LEU A 70 -23.98 -2.05 -1.17
N ASN A 71 -24.79 -1.00 -1.31
CA ASN A 71 -24.44 0.17 -2.10
C ASN A 71 -23.78 1.21 -1.19
N ILE A 72 -22.48 1.39 -1.35
CA ILE A 72 -21.66 2.27 -0.51
C ILE A 72 -22.07 3.74 -0.68
N LYS A 73 -22.43 4.15 -1.89
CA LYS A 73 -22.90 5.51 -2.16
C LYS A 73 -24.20 5.83 -1.44
N ASP A 74 -25.13 4.87 -1.39
CA ASP A 74 -26.40 5.04 -0.71
C ASP A 74 -26.23 5.08 0.83
N LEU A 75 -25.30 4.27 1.36
CA LEU A 75 -25.07 4.19 2.81
C LEU A 75 -24.24 5.35 3.36
N PHE A 76 -23.22 5.79 2.64
CA PHE A 76 -22.22 6.75 3.14
C PHE A 76 -22.19 8.07 2.36
N GLY A 77 -22.98 8.19 1.30
CA GLY A 77 -23.04 9.36 0.46
C GLY A 77 -22.01 9.40 -0.67
N VAL A 78 -22.17 10.40 -1.53
CA VAL A 78 -21.32 10.58 -2.73
C VAL A 78 -19.83 10.81 -2.40
N ALA A 79 -19.53 11.35 -1.23
CA ALA A 79 -18.16 11.57 -0.79
C ALA A 79 -17.40 10.27 -0.47
N ALA A 80 -18.09 9.16 -0.25
CA ALA A 80 -17.49 7.86 0.06
C ALA A 80 -17.10 7.04 -1.18
N VAL A 81 -17.40 7.52 -2.39
CA VAL A 81 -17.11 6.84 -3.64
C VAL A 81 -16.34 7.74 -4.60
N ARG A 82 -15.63 7.11 -5.53
CA ARG A 82 -14.91 7.77 -6.60
C ARG A 82 -15.04 6.95 -7.89
N GLU A 83 -15.31 7.61 -9.02
CA GLU A 83 -15.55 6.92 -10.29
C GLU A 83 -14.28 6.26 -10.85
N ARG A 84 -13.15 6.92 -10.72
CA ARG A 84 -11.85 6.41 -11.17
C ARG A 84 -10.72 6.99 -10.35
N LYS A 85 -9.60 6.27 -10.25
CA LYS A 85 -8.40 6.74 -9.56
C LYS A 85 -7.14 6.19 -10.25
N ARG A 86 -6.09 7.01 -10.34
CA ARG A 86 -4.75 6.55 -10.66
C ARG A 86 -4.32 5.52 -9.62
N ILE A 87 -3.72 4.42 -10.06
CA ILE A 87 -3.13 3.42 -9.17
C ILE A 87 -1.68 3.84 -8.91
N GLU A 88 -1.35 4.08 -7.65
CA GLU A 88 -0.06 4.62 -7.22
C GLU A 88 0.65 3.70 -6.23
N LEU A 89 -0.06 2.72 -5.68
CA LEU A 89 0.45 1.72 -4.76
C LEU A 89 -0.33 0.42 -4.93
N VAL A 90 0.36 -0.70 -4.92
CA VAL A 90 -0.24 -2.04 -4.80
C VAL A 90 0.06 -2.58 -3.40
N VAL A 91 -0.97 -3.07 -2.72
CA VAL A 91 -0.84 -3.75 -1.44
C VAL A 91 -1.37 -5.16 -1.59
N GLU A 92 -0.52 -6.16 -1.50
CA GLU A 92 -0.90 -7.55 -1.51
C GLU A 92 -1.07 -8.06 -0.08
N LEU A 93 -2.31 -8.47 0.24
CA LEU A 93 -2.60 -9.12 1.51
C LEU A 93 -2.33 -10.62 1.39
N VAL A 94 -1.46 -11.13 2.24
CA VAL A 94 -1.10 -12.54 2.30
C VAL A 94 -1.39 -13.13 3.69
N GLU A 95 -1.59 -14.43 3.79
CA GLU A 95 -1.70 -15.07 5.09
C GLU A 95 -0.37 -14.97 5.83
N TRP A 96 -0.42 -14.78 7.14
CA TRP A 96 0.77 -14.80 7.98
C TRP A 96 1.43 -16.17 7.93
N SER A 97 2.73 -16.20 7.74
CA SER A 97 3.55 -17.40 7.86
C SER A 97 4.73 -17.10 8.79
N ASP A 98 4.95 -17.97 9.78
CA ASP A 98 6.11 -17.85 10.68
C ASP A 98 7.41 -18.29 9.98
N GLU A 99 7.32 -18.94 8.83
CA GLU A 99 8.45 -19.40 8.02
C GLU A 99 8.95 -18.32 7.04
N GLU A 100 8.16 -17.27 6.79
CA GLU A 100 8.51 -16.17 5.89
C GLU A 100 9.16 -15.01 6.64
N GLU A 101 10.27 -14.53 6.10
CA GLU A 101 10.87 -13.26 6.53
C GLU A 101 10.18 -12.11 5.80
N TYR A 102 9.53 -11.25 6.56
CA TYR A 102 8.93 -10.03 6.02
C TYR A 102 9.92 -8.87 6.11
N ASP A 103 9.92 -8.01 5.08
CA ASP A 103 10.77 -6.82 5.07
C ASP A 103 10.45 -5.93 6.28
N ARG A 104 11.47 -5.69 7.12
CA ARG A 104 11.37 -4.87 8.34
C ARG A 104 11.87 -3.46 8.12
N ILE A 105 12.69 -3.23 7.12
CA ILE A 105 13.40 -1.96 6.90
C ILE A 105 12.74 -1.17 5.77
N GLY A 106 12.13 -1.84 4.77
CA GLY A 106 11.42 -1.19 3.66
C GLY A 106 12.35 -0.59 2.62
N ILE A 107 13.55 -1.17 2.44
CA ILE A 107 14.54 -0.74 1.45
C ILE A 107 14.29 -1.44 0.12
N ASP A 108 13.87 -2.70 0.16
CA ASP A 108 13.61 -3.50 -1.03
C ASP A 108 12.29 -3.06 -1.67
N GLU A 109 12.37 -2.23 -2.68
CA GLU A 109 11.21 -1.80 -3.44
C GLU A 109 10.84 -2.88 -4.45
N ARG A 110 9.69 -3.51 -4.24
CA ARG A 110 9.08 -4.42 -5.20
C ARG A 110 8.14 -3.63 -6.10
N ALA A 111 7.98 -4.11 -7.33
CA ALA A 111 7.04 -3.55 -8.28
C ALA A 111 6.03 -4.61 -8.74
N TYR A 112 4.82 -4.17 -9.00
CA TYR A 112 3.76 -4.95 -9.64
C TYR A 112 3.47 -4.33 -11.01
N THR A 113 3.69 -5.09 -12.07
CA THR A 113 3.54 -4.59 -13.43
C THR A 113 2.08 -4.72 -13.90
N ILE A 114 1.47 -3.61 -14.27
CA ILE A 114 0.10 -3.56 -14.81
C ILE A 114 0.15 -2.85 -16.16
N LEU A 115 -0.24 -3.51 -17.23
CA LEU A 115 -0.23 -2.96 -18.58
C LEU A 115 1.12 -2.29 -18.95
N ASP A 116 2.21 -2.97 -18.65
CA ASP A 116 3.61 -2.50 -18.85
C ASP A 116 3.98 -1.25 -18.02
N VAL A 117 3.28 -0.98 -16.94
CA VAL A 117 3.59 0.07 -15.97
C VAL A 117 3.94 -0.56 -14.63
N ASP A 118 5.12 -0.25 -14.13
CA ASP A 118 5.58 -0.72 -12.82
C ASP A 118 5.05 0.17 -11.70
N ILE A 119 4.32 -0.44 -10.78
CA ILE A 119 3.72 0.23 -9.62
C ILE A 119 4.38 -0.30 -8.35
N PRO A 120 4.80 0.55 -7.42
CA PRO A 120 5.34 0.10 -6.13
C PRO A 120 4.39 -0.87 -5.43
N MET A 121 4.93 -1.96 -4.90
CA MET A 121 4.16 -3.02 -4.27
C MET A 121 4.65 -3.33 -2.86
N LEU A 122 3.73 -3.49 -1.94
CA LEU A 122 3.96 -3.97 -0.58
C LEU A 122 3.23 -5.29 -0.36
N THR A 123 3.91 -6.24 0.26
CA THR A 123 3.30 -7.48 0.74
C THR A 123 3.04 -7.37 2.24
N VAL A 124 1.78 -7.45 2.63
CA VAL A 124 1.35 -7.23 4.01
C VAL A 124 0.69 -8.49 4.56
N PRO A 125 1.33 -9.15 5.53
CA PRO A 125 0.79 -10.37 6.14
C PRO A 125 -0.39 -10.05 7.07
N VAL A 126 -1.47 -10.81 6.91
CA VAL A 126 -2.71 -10.71 7.68
C VAL A 126 -2.73 -11.76 8.77
N ARG A 127 -3.02 -11.36 10.00
CA ARG A 127 -3.33 -12.26 11.10
C ARG A 127 -4.28 -11.60 12.11
N PRO A 128 -4.99 -12.38 12.93
CA PRO A 128 -5.83 -11.85 14.01
C PRO A 128 -5.10 -10.83 14.89
N GLY A 129 -5.76 -9.73 15.24
CA GLY A 129 -5.20 -8.67 16.08
C GLY A 129 -4.34 -7.64 15.36
N ARG A 130 -4.03 -7.84 14.07
CA ARG A 130 -3.31 -6.86 13.25
C ARG A 130 -4.28 -5.93 12.54
N ASN A 131 -4.14 -4.63 12.74
CA ASN A 131 -5.01 -3.64 12.11
C ASN A 131 -4.54 -3.33 10.68
N MET A 132 -5.15 -4.01 9.70
CA MET A 132 -4.81 -3.87 8.29
C MET A 132 -5.13 -2.47 7.74
N THR A 133 -6.22 -1.88 8.18
CA THR A 133 -6.65 -0.55 7.77
C THR A 133 -5.62 0.51 8.13
N SER A 134 -5.15 0.50 9.38
CA SER A 134 -4.09 1.41 9.82
C SER A 134 -2.78 1.20 9.05
N ILE A 135 -2.44 -0.03 8.71
CA ILE A 135 -1.24 -0.34 7.92
C ILE A 135 -1.38 0.24 6.51
N ILE A 136 -2.54 0.09 5.87
CA ILE A 136 -2.79 0.66 4.54
C ILE A 136 -2.78 2.20 4.58
N GLU A 137 -3.35 2.82 5.61
CA GLU A 137 -3.30 4.28 5.78
C GLU A 137 -1.85 4.78 5.89
N VAL A 138 -1.04 4.12 6.70
CA VAL A 138 0.39 4.48 6.86
C VAL A 138 1.16 4.22 5.56
N ALA A 139 0.89 3.12 4.87
CA ALA A 139 1.51 2.81 3.58
C ALA A 139 1.18 3.88 2.52
N ALA A 140 -0.08 4.34 2.45
CA ALA A 140 -0.49 5.40 1.55
C ALA A 140 0.20 6.73 1.88
N ARG A 141 0.32 7.10 3.17
CA ARG A 141 1.05 8.30 3.61
C ARG A 141 2.53 8.22 3.25
N ASN A 142 3.15 7.06 3.48
CA ASN A 142 4.56 6.85 3.13
C ASN A 142 4.77 6.94 1.61
N GLN A 143 3.85 6.40 0.80
CA GLN A 143 3.91 6.53 -0.65
C GLN A 143 3.76 7.99 -1.08
N LEU A 144 2.89 8.77 -0.44
CA LEU A 144 2.76 10.19 -0.72
C LEU A 144 4.08 10.95 -0.43
N LEU A 145 4.76 10.64 0.67
CA LEU A 145 6.08 11.21 0.99
C LEU A 145 7.13 10.81 -0.05
N LYS A 146 7.15 9.55 -0.49
CA LYS A 146 8.06 9.07 -1.55
C LYS A 146 7.85 9.84 -2.85
N LEU A 147 6.61 10.09 -3.25
CA LEU A 147 6.29 10.90 -4.43
C LEU A 147 6.75 12.37 -4.30
N GLN A 148 6.94 12.86 -3.07
CA GLN A 148 7.50 14.17 -2.77
C GLN A 148 9.04 14.15 -2.59
N GLY A 149 9.69 13.00 -2.79
CA GLY A 149 11.14 12.82 -2.68
C GLY A 149 11.65 12.43 -1.29
N HIS A 150 10.77 12.07 -0.34
CA HIS A 150 11.14 11.66 1.01
C HIS A 150 11.10 10.13 1.14
N HIS A 151 12.25 9.51 1.38
CA HIS A 151 12.41 8.06 1.53
C HIS A 151 12.93 7.70 2.92
N SER A 152 12.03 7.59 3.88
CA SER A 152 12.35 7.38 5.30
C SER A 152 13.29 6.21 5.56
N ALA A 153 13.14 5.09 4.84
CA ALA A 153 14.01 3.92 4.99
C ALA A 153 15.45 4.19 4.52
N TRP A 154 15.61 4.88 3.40
CA TRP A 154 16.93 5.27 2.87
C TRP A 154 17.60 6.30 3.75
N GLU A 155 16.87 7.32 4.20
CA GLU A 155 17.36 8.33 5.13
C GLU A 155 17.82 7.71 6.46
N PHE A 156 17.07 6.75 6.99
CA PHE A 156 17.44 6.00 8.18
C PHE A 156 18.72 5.19 7.96
N GLN A 157 18.84 4.46 6.85
CA GLN A 157 20.01 3.67 6.51
C GLN A 157 21.26 4.55 6.37
N GLU A 158 21.14 5.69 5.71
CA GLU A 158 22.23 6.64 5.54
C GLU A 158 22.72 7.15 6.91
N ARG A 159 21.81 7.58 7.79
CA ARG A 159 22.16 8.02 9.15
C ARG A 159 22.82 6.91 9.96
N LEU A 160 22.34 5.68 9.85
CA LEU A 160 22.92 4.54 10.54
C LEU A 160 24.36 4.27 10.03
N SER A 161 24.57 4.29 8.72
CA SER A 161 25.89 4.10 8.12
C SER A 161 26.89 5.19 8.54
N GLN A 162 26.44 6.45 8.59
CA GLN A 162 27.26 7.57 9.07
C GLN A 162 27.63 7.40 10.55
N ALA A 163 26.68 7.01 11.42
CA ALA A 163 26.94 6.78 12.83
C ALA A 163 27.95 5.65 13.05
N MET A 164 27.86 4.56 12.28
CA MET A 164 28.78 3.43 12.35
C MET A 164 30.18 3.81 11.84
N SER A 165 30.32 4.66 10.83
CA SER A 165 31.59 5.11 10.31
C SER A 165 32.33 6.03 11.28
N VAL A 166 31.62 6.83 12.07
CA VAL A 166 32.17 7.71 13.10
C VAL A 166 32.64 6.93 14.33
N SER A 167 31.99 5.80 14.63
CA SER A 167 32.32 4.95 15.79
C SER A 167 33.43 3.92 15.51
N ALA A 168 33.94 3.81 14.28
CA ALA A 168 35.04 2.93 13.97
C ALA A 168 36.34 3.48 14.67
N PRO A 169 37.01 2.71 15.54
CA PRO A 169 38.22 3.21 16.21
C PRO A 169 39.29 3.50 15.17
N ARG A 170 39.82 4.73 15.20
CA ARG A 170 41.07 5.06 14.51
C ARG A 170 42.13 4.06 14.96
N ARG A 171 42.52 3.12 14.09
CA ARG A 171 43.74 2.36 14.30
C ARG A 171 44.87 3.37 14.45
N MET A 172 45.38 3.54 15.66
CA MET A 172 46.66 4.20 15.85
C MET A 172 47.71 3.35 15.10
N VAL A 173 48.26 3.90 14.05
CA VAL A 173 49.53 3.42 13.49
C VAL A 173 50.54 3.76 14.54
N GLY A 174 50.99 2.76 15.30
CA GLY A 174 52.16 2.91 16.15
C GLY A 174 53.38 3.14 15.29
N ASP A 175 53.97 4.30 15.43
CA ASP A 175 55.35 4.51 15.00
C ASP A 175 56.25 3.58 15.85
N ASP A 176 56.70 2.52 15.25
CA ASP A 176 57.91 1.83 15.76
C ASP A 176 59.10 2.49 15.14
N VAL A 177 59.74 3.35 15.92
CA VAL A 177 61.10 3.82 15.72
C VAL A 177 62.01 3.01 16.61
N GLU A 178 63.01 2.40 16.00
CA GLU A 178 64.20 1.68 16.41
C GLU A 178 64.10 0.16 16.47
#